data_4729c9e1d4642e8fe44f143ee84bf420
#
_entry.id   4729c9e1d4642e8fe44f143ee84bf420
#
_cell.length_a   1.000
_cell.length_b   1.000
_cell.length_c   1.000
_cell.angle_alpha   90.00
_cell.angle_beta   90.00
_cell.angle_gamma   90.00
#
_symmetry.space_group_name_H-M   'P 1'
#
loop_
_entity.id
_entity.type
_entity.pdbx_description
1 polymer ?
#
loop_
_entity_poly.entity_id
_entity_poly.type
_entity_poly.pdbx_seq_one_letter_code
_entity_poly.pdbx_strand_id
1 'polypeptide(L)'
;MYDMKALYEASSVENAVALRLEHPEAQIIAGGSDVLVQMREGKRAGAELISIYGLDELRGITIDADENIRIGSLTSFSHITRDPIIQQYINVLGEAVDMVGGPQIRNIGTIGGNTCNGVTSADSSSTLHAWDAIVELTGKNGVRRLPIHEFYIKAGKVDIRAEDGEIQTAILIPKESYDRCYGHYIKYAMRNAMDIATLGCSVNVRLSEDKKTIERARIAYGLSLIHISEPTRHSLIS
;
A
#
# COMPACT_ATOMS: atom_id res chain seq x y z
N MET A 1 7.36 6.73 -27.34
CA MET A 1 8.16 7.83 -26.74
C MET A 1 7.36 8.34 -25.56
N TYR A 2 8.03 8.68 -24.47
CA TYR A 2 7.34 9.27 -23.30
C TYR A 2 7.19 10.77 -23.60
N ASP A 3 5.95 11.22 -23.79
CA ASP A 3 5.63 12.62 -23.99
C ASP A 3 5.35 13.23 -22.62
N MET A 4 6.30 14.04 -22.13
CA MET A 4 6.28 14.67 -20.83
C MET A 4 6.50 16.18 -21.00
N LYS A 5 5.60 16.98 -20.44
CA LYS A 5 5.68 18.45 -20.53
C LYS A 5 6.72 19.02 -19.56
N ALA A 6 6.74 18.51 -18.33
CA ALA A 6 7.69 18.92 -17.30
C ALA A 6 7.92 17.82 -16.27
N LEU A 7 9.10 17.85 -15.63
CA LEU A 7 9.45 17.02 -14.47
C LEU A 7 9.98 17.92 -13.37
N TYR A 8 9.35 17.88 -12.21
CA TYR A 8 9.76 18.55 -11.00
C TYR A 8 10.30 17.50 -10.03
N GLU A 9 11.52 17.69 -9.53
CA GLU A 9 12.12 16.77 -8.56
C GLU A 9 11.99 17.36 -7.16
N ALA A 10 11.25 16.66 -6.29
CA ALA A 10 11.12 17.07 -4.90
C ALA A 10 12.39 16.77 -4.11
N SER A 11 12.80 17.72 -3.25
CA SER A 11 13.96 17.61 -2.38
C SER A 11 13.61 17.20 -0.95
N SER A 12 12.36 17.30 -0.55
CA SER A 12 11.80 16.86 0.74
C SER A 12 10.30 16.64 0.62
N VAL A 13 9.67 16.09 1.67
CA VAL A 13 8.20 15.93 1.75
C VAL A 13 7.52 17.30 1.68
N GLU A 14 8.02 18.31 2.39
CA GLU A 14 7.46 19.67 2.37
C GLU A 14 7.57 20.27 0.98
N ASN A 15 8.71 20.08 0.29
CA ASN A 15 8.87 20.54 -1.08
C ASN A 15 7.93 19.81 -2.05
N ALA A 16 7.70 18.51 -1.88
CA ALA A 16 6.73 17.76 -2.69
C ALA A 16 5.31 18.29 -2.52
N VAL A 17 4.92 18.63 -1.28
CA VAL A 17 3.63 19.28 -0.98
C VAL A 17 3.53 20.64 -1.67
N ALA A 18 4.59 21.47 -1.57
CA ALA A 18 4.63 22.79 -2.21
C ALA A 18 4.51 22.69 -3.74
N LEU A 19 5.28 21.79 -4.36
CA LEU A 19 5.21 21.54 -5.80
C LEU A 19 3.80 21.07 -6.24
N ARG A 20 3.16 20.22 -5.43
CA ARG A 20 1.82 19.74 -5.76
C ARG A 20 0.76 20.86 -5.66
N LEU A 21 0.93 21.82 -4.73
CA LEU A 21 0.06 23.00 -4.64
C LEU A 21 0.28 23.96 -5.81
N GLU A 22 1.53 24.12 -6.26
CA GLU A 22 1.89 24.95 -7.41
C GLU A 22 1.44 24.33 -8.73
N HIS A 23 1.50 22.98 -8.83
CA HIS A 23 1.16 22.21 -10.02
C HIS A 23 0.08 21.17 -9.71
N PRO A 24 -1.18 21.56 -9.43
CA PRO A 24 -2.23 20.65 -8.94
C PRO A 24 -2.59 19.53 -9.94
N GLU A 25 -2.38 19.74 -11.23
CA GLU A 25 -2.62 18.75 -12.30
C GLU A 25 -1.43 17.80 -12.51
N ALA A 26 -0.27 18.11 -11.91
CA ALA A 26 0.92 17.27 -12.06
C ALA A 26 0.72 15.92 -11.37
N GLN A 27 1.15 14.85 -12.04
CA GLN A 27 1.08 13.50 -11.52
C GLN A 27 2.29 13.21 -10.62
N ILE A 28 2.05 12.77 -9.38
CA ILE A 28 3.12 12.24 -8.53
C ILE A 28 3.67 10.95 -9.16
N ILE A 29 5.00 10.87 -9.25
CA ILE A 29 5.70 9.68 -9.71
C ILE A 29 6.69 9.21 -8.63
N ALA A 30 6.57 7.92 -8.28
CA ALA A 30 7.50 7.18 -7.43
C ALA A 30 8.35 6.24 -8.32
N GLY A 31 8.25 4.95 -8.19
CA GLY A 31 8.95 3.98 -9.05
C GLY A 31 8.53 3.97 -10.52
N GLY A 32 7.43 4.62 -10.87
CA GLY A 32 7.00 4.84 -12.25
C GLY A 32 6.43 3.62 -12.98
N SER A 33 6.35 2.45 -12.35
CA SER A 33 5.98 1.19 -13.01
C SER A 33 4.56 1.20 -13.62
N ASP A 34 3.68 2.09 -13.17
CA ASP A 34 2.36 2.30 -13.76
C ASP A 34 2.29 3.61 -14.58
N VAL A 35 2.71 4.73 -14.00
CA VAL A 35 2.62 6.06 -14.64
C VAL A 35 3.33 6.08 -16.00
N LEU A 36 4.54 5.51 -16.07
CA LEU A 36 5.30 5.46 -17.34
C LEU A 36 4.64 4.56 -18.38
N VAL A 37 3.99 3.48 -17.95
CA VAL A 37 3.21 2.62 -18.87
C VAL A 37 2.03 3.40 -19.44
N GLN A 38 1.27 4.11 -18.60
CA GLN A 38 0.16 4.94 -19.04
C GLN A 38 0.60 6.06 -20.00
N MET A 39 1.77 6.69 -19.76
CA MET A 39 2.35 7.67 -20.67
C MET A 39 2.70 7.05 -22.03
N ARG A 40 3.34 5.88 -22.04
CA ARG A 40 3.69 5.14 -23.25
C ARG A 40 2.45 4.76 -24.07
N GLU A 41 1.34 4.44 -23.40
CA GLU A 41 0.05 4.13 -24.03
C GLU A 41 -0.73 5.39 -24.47
N GLY A 42 -0.19 6.59 -24.23
CA GLY A 42 -0.80 7.85 -24.60
C GLY A 42 -1.89 8.36 -23.64
N LYS A 43 -2.24 7.59 -22.60
CA LYS A 43 -3.27 7.99 -21.62
C LYS A 43 -2.88 9.21 -20.78
N ARG A 44 -1.56 9.43 -20.62
CA ARG A 44 -0.97 10.57 -19.90
C ARG A 44 0.06 11.31 -20.76
N ALA A 45 -0.15 11.37 -22.07
CA ALA A 45 0.72 12.13 -22.96
C ALA A 45 0.67 13.62 -22.59
N GLY A 46 1.82 14.29 -22.56
CA GLY A 46 1.94 15.69 -22.19
C GLY A 46 1.75 15.99 -20.71
N ALA A 47 1.77 14.97 -19.82
CA ALA A 47 1.62 15.19 -18.38
C ALA A 47 2.83 15.92 -17.78
N GLU A 48 2.57 16.75 -16.77
CA GLU A 48 3.58 17.22 -15.83
C GLU A 48 3.75 16.19 -14.70
N LEU A 49 4.98 15.96 -14.27
CA LEU A 49 5.31 14.98 -13.23
C LEU A 49 6.00 15.66 -12.05
N ILE A 50 5.66 15.23 -10.83
CA ILE A 50 6.40 15.54 -9.62
C ILE A 50 7.03 14.24 -9.13
N SER A 51 8.35 14.15 -9.23
CA SER A 51 9.12 13.00 -8.76
C SER A 51 9.38 13.12 -7.26
N ILE A 52 8.92 12.10 -6.51
CA ILE A 52 9.27 11.93 -5.09
C ILE A 52 10.28 10.79 -4.92
N TYR A 53 10.76 10.20 -6.01
CA TYR A 53 11.56 8.96 -5.97
C TYR A 53 12.90 9.13 -5.23
N GLY A 54 13.46 10.34 -5.21
CA GLY A 54 14.71 10.66 -4.51
C GLY A 54 14.56 10.87 -2.99
N LEU A 55 13.35 10.82 -2.43
CA LEU A 55 13.12 11.12 -1.01
C LEU A 55 13.39 9.88 -0.15
N ASP A 56 14.61 9.78 0.40
CA ASP A 56 15.00 8.65 1.25
C ASP A 56 14.19 8.59 2.57
N GLU A 57 13.72 9.72 3.07
CA GLU A 57 12.85 9.81 4.25
C GLU A 57 11.51 9.04 4.10
N LEU A 58 11.08 8.76 2.87
CA LEU A 58 9.89 7.97 2.56
C LEU A 58 10.20 6.47 2.39
N ARG A 59 11.41 6.01 2.70
CA ARG A 59 11.85 4.63 2.57
C ARG A 59 12.03 3.96 3.93
N GLY A 60 12.00 2.64 3.91
CA GLY A 60 12.32 1.81 5.07
C GLY A 60 11.11 1.44 5.91
N ILE A 61 11.37 0.57 6.88
CA ILE A 61 10.38 -0.02 7.78
C ILE A 61 10.90 0.10 9.21
N THR A 62 10.06 0.62 10.08
CA THR A 62 10.40 0.84 11.50
C THR A 62 9.19 0.51 12.38
N ILE A 63 9.44 0.35 13.67
CA ILE A 63 8.38 0.33 14.69
C ILE A 63 8.40 1.71 15.36
N ASP A 64 7.28 2.42 15.33
CA ASP A 64 7.16 3.76 15.91
C ASP A 64 6.96 3.72 17.43
N ALA A 65 6.84 4.90 18.07
CA ALA A 65 6.67 5.02 19.51
C ALA A 65 5.34 4.45 20.03
N ASP A 66 4.33 4.36 19.16
CA ASP A 66 3.02 3.76 19.45
C ASP A 66 3.00 2.27 19.12
N GLU A 67 4.18 1.68 18.85
CA GLU A 67 4.37 0.29 18.47
C GLU A 67 3.66 -0.09 17.15
N ASN A 68 3.36 0.86 16.26
CA ASN A 68 2.90 0.55 14.92
C ASN A 68 4.10 0.18 14.03
N ILE A 69 3.92 -0.78 13.14
CA ILE A 69 4.87 -1.00 12.05
C ILE A 69 4.63 0.10 11.01
N ARG A 70 5.62 0.97 10.83
CA ARG A 70 5.59 2.07 9.87
C ARG A 70 6.37 1.70 8.62
N ILE A 71 5.69 1.68 7.48
CA ILE A 71 6.26 1.36 6.16
C ILE A 71 6.24 2.65 5.34
N GLY A 72 7.40 3.21 5.03
CA GLY A 72 7.51 4.41 4.19
C GLY A 72 6.97 4.16 2.78
N SER A 73 6.31 5.15 2.20
CA SER A 73 5.61 5.01 0.91
C SER A 73 6.50 4.62 -0.26
N LEU A 74 7.78 5.00 -0.23
CA LEU A 74 8.75 4.64 -1.26
C LEU A 74 9.46 3.31 -0.99
N THR A 75 9.07 2.55 0.02
CA THR A 75 9.62 1.22 0.27
C THR A 75 9.22 0.27 -0.84
N SER A 76 10.21 -0.33 -1.50
CA SER A 76 9.98 -1.24 -2.63
C SER A 76 9.43 -2.59 -2.15
N PHE A 77 8.74 -3.30 -3.02
CA PHE A 77 8.23 -4.64 -2.71
C PHE A 77 9.36 -5.61 -2.35
N SER A 78 10.49 -5.57 -3.07
CA SER A 78 11.66 -6.40 -2.75
C SER A 78 12.27 -6.09 -1.38
N HIS A 79 12.18 -4.83 -0.91
CA HIS A 79 12.57 -4.48 0.45
C HIS A 79 11.58 -5.10 1.45
N ILE A 80 10.28 -4.86 1.28
CA ILE A 80 9.23 -5.40 2.16
C ILE A 80 9.36 -6.92 2.32
N THR A 81 9.55 -7.65 1.22
CA THR A 81 9.70 -9.12 1.24
C THR A 81 10.84 -9.60 2.13
N ARG A 82 11.92 -8.82 2.24
CA ARG A 82 13.16 -9.23 2.93
C ARG A 82 13.35 -8.58 4.30
N ASP A 83 12.52 -7.63 4.64
CA ASP A 83 12.66 -6.85 5.88
C ASP A 83 12.42 -7.71 7.12
N PRO A 84 13.31 -7.67 8.14
CA PRO A 84 13.18 -8.49 9.34
C PRO A 84 11.90 -8.22 10.14
N ILE A 85 11.43 -6.96 10.19
CA ILE A 85 10.20 -6.59 10.91
C ILE A 85 8.99 -7.22 10.20
N ILE A 86 8.95 -7.15 8.86
CA ILE A 86 7.89 -7.77 8.08
C ILE A 86 7.91 -9.29 8.26
N GLN A 87 9.08 -9.91 8.15
CA GLN A 87 9.22 -11.36 8.31
C GLN A 87 8.81 -11.85 9.70
N GLN A 88 9.07 -11.05 10.73
CA GLN A 88 8.75 -11.41 12.11
C GLN A 88 7.27 -11.22 12.43
N TYR A 89 6.65 -10.13 11.99
CA TYR A 89 5.34 -9.71 12.50
C TYR A 89 4.20 -9.81 11.48
N ILE A 90 4.52 -9.69 10.18
CA ILE A 90 3.51 -9.61 9.11
C ILE A 90 4.07 -10.21 7.80
N ASN A 91 4.68 -11.40 7.87
CA ASN A 91 5.28 -12.09 6.72
C ASN A 91 4.30 -12.25 5.54
N VAL A 92 3.01 -12.32 5.84
CA VAL A 92 1.95 -12.42 4.82
C VAL A 92 1.97 -11.21 3.85
N LEU A 93 2.34 -10.01 4.34
CA LEU A 93 2.53 -8.86 3.45
C LEU A 93 3.73 -9.07 2.52
N GLY A 94 4.83 -9.60 3.07
CA GLY A 94 6.01 -9.97 2.27
C GLY A 94 5.68 -10.97 1.18
N GLU A 95 4.93 -12.03 1.51
CA GLU A 95 4.45 -13.05 0.56
C GLU A 95 3.55 -12.44 -0.52
N ALA A 96 2.59 -11.60 -0.13
CA ALA A 96 1.67 -10.97 -1.06
C ALA A 96 2.39 -10.05 -2.07
N VAL A 97 3.31 -9.20 -1.60
CA VAL A 97 4.03 -8.28 -2.49
C VAL A 97 5.10 -9.00 -3.33
N ASP A 98 5.58 -10.18 -2.92
CA ASP A 98 6.48 -11.00 -3.74
C ASP A 98 5.77 -11.63 -4.96
N MET A 99 4.44 -11.66 -4.94
CA MET A 99 3.63 -12.10 -6.09
C MET A 99 3.35 -10.98 -7.10
N VAL A 100 3.78 -9.73 -6.84
CA VAL A 100 3.59 -8.60 -7.75
C VAL A 100 4.56 -8.70 -8.92
N GLY A 101 4.03 -8.86 -10.13
CA GLY A 101 4.80 -8.82 -11.38
C GLY A 101 6.04 -9.70 -11.36
N GLY A 102 7.15 -9.18 -11.88
CA GLY A 102 8.47 -9.81 -11.86
C GLY A 102 9.48 -9.08 -10.97
N PRO A 103 10.69 -9.62 -10.78
CA PRO A 103 11.71 -9.02 -9.91
C PRO A 103 12.02 -7.55 -10.25
N GLN A 104 12.03 -7.19 -11.55
CA GLN A 104 12.28 -5.82 -11.99
C GLN A 104 11.21 -4.85 -11.47
N ILE A 105 9.94 -5.28 -11.51
CA ILE A 105 8.82 -4.49 -11.00
C ILE A 105 8.91 -4.39 -9.48
N ARG A 106 9.23 -5.48 -8.78
CA ARG A 106 9.33 -5.48 -7.33
C ARG A 106 10.48 -4.64 -6.78
N ASN A 107 11.56 -4.49 -7.55
CA ASN A 107 12.70 -3.66 -7.15
C ASN A 107 12.40 -2.16 -7.23
N ILE A 108 11.53 -1.73 -8.13
CA ILE A 108 11.21 -0.32 -8.36
C ILE A 108 9.80 0.07 -7.90
N GLY A 109 8.86 -0.85 -7.97
CA GLY A 109 7.50 -0.64 -7.48
C GLY A 109 7.48 -0.43 -5.97
N THR A 110 6.71 0.55 -5.53
CA THR A 110 6.65 0.97 -4.12
C THR A 110 5.26 0.71 -3.55
N ILE A 111 5.21 0.48 -2.23
CA ILE A 111 3.94 0.22 -1.56
C ILE A 111 2.99 1.42 -1.65
N GLY A 112 3.50 2.64 -1.52
CA GLY A 112 2.72 3.86 -1.67
C GLY A 112 2.21 4.07 -3.10
N GLY A 113 3.05 3.83 -4.12
CA GLY A 113 2.61 3.88 -5.51
C GLY A 113 1.51 2.87 -5.81
N ASN A 114 1.60 1.67 -5.24
CA ASN A 114 0.61 0.62 -5.41
C ASN A 114 -0.73 0.98 -4.75
N THR A 115 -0.72 1.49 -3.51
CA THR A 115 -1.95 1.91 -2.82
C THR A 115 -2.57 3.14 -3.47
N CYS A 116 -1.77 4.16 -3.84
CA CYS A 116 -2.26 5.37 -4.51
C CYS A 116 -2.82 5.11 -5.92
N ASN A 117 -2.39 4.04 -6.58
CA ASN A 117 -2.99 3.62 -7.86
C ASN A 117 -4.44 3.17 -7.71
N GLY A 118 -4.84 2.74 -6.52
CA GLY A 118 -6.23 2.40 -6.19
C GLY A 118 -6.78 1.17 -6.91
N VAL A 119 -5.91 0.34 -7.51
CA VAL A 119 -6.32 -0.88 -8.23
C VAL A 119 -6.76 -1.94 -7.22
N THR A 120 -7.98 -2.42 -7.39
CA THR A 120 -8.63 -3.36 -6.46
C THR A 120 -8.02 -4.76 -6.49
N SER A 121 -7.34 -5.13 -7.57
CA SER A 121 -6.63 -6.42 -7.74
C SER A 121 -5.16 -6.37 -7.31
N ALA A 122 -4.72 -5.30 -6.63
CA ALA A 122 -3.38 -5.20 -6.11
C ALA A 122 -3.14 -6.27 -5.03
N ASP A 123 -2.09 -7.07 -5.17
CA ASP A 123 -1.79 -8.19 -4.27
C ASP A 123 -1.60 -7.75 -2.81
N SER A 124 -1.04 -6.55 -2.57
CA SER A 124 -0.89 -5.98 -1.22
C SER A 124 -2.21 -5.54 -0.60
N SER A 125 -3.22 -5.19 -1.41
CA SER A 125 -4.41 -4.49 -0.95
C SER A 125 -5.22 -5.33 0.05
N SER A 126 -5.52 -6.58 -0.27
CA SER A 126 -6.27 -7.47 0.63
C SER A 126 -5.53 -7.69 1.94
N THR A 127 -4.19 -7.82 1.92
CA THR A 127 -3.41 -7.97 3.15
C THR A 127 -3.46 -6.70 4.00
N LEU A 128 -3.25 -5.53 3.41
CA LEU A 128 -3.34 -4.26 4.13
C LEU A 128 -4.73 -4.04 4.76
N HIS A 129 -5.80 -4.45 4.07
CA HIS A 129 -7.16 -4.38 4.63
C HIS A 129 -7.35 -5.38 5.78
N ALA A 130 -6.92 -6.63 5.65
CA ALA A 130 -7.05 -7.64 6.70
C ALA A 130 -6.25 -7.28 7.97
N TRP A 131 -5.19 -6.48 7.84
CA TRP A 131 -4.39 -5.97 8.95
C TRP A 131 -4.76 -4.56 9.41
N ASP A 132 -5.93 -4.03 8.98
CA ASP A 132 -6.42 -2.67 9.32
C ASP A 132 -5.35 -1.60 9.17
N ALA A 133 -4.64 -1.63 8.06
CA ALA A 133 -3.63 -0.64 7.78
C ALA A 133 -4.21 0.78 7.83
N ILE A 134 -3.40 1.71 8.29
CA ILE A 134 -3.70 3.13 8.33
C ILE A 134 -2.81 3.80 7.29
N VAL A 135 -3.41 4.62 6.43
CA VAL A 135 -2.68 5.42 5.45
C VAL A 135 -2.34 6.77 6.08
N GLU A 136 -1.08 7.14 6.01
CA GLU A 136 -0.58 8.45 6.44
C GLU A 136 -0.36 9.34 5.23
N LEU A 137 -0.98 10.51 5.24
CA LEU A 137 -0.90 11.55 4.22
C LEU A 137 -0.33 12.82 4.83
N THR A 138 0.55 13.50 4.11
CA THR A 138 1.08 14.80 4.51
C THR A 138 0.69 15.85 3.47
N GLY A 139 0.15 16.95 3.92
CA GLY A 139 -0.26 18.09 3.10
C GLY A 139 0.01 19.42 3.81
N LYS A 140 -0.44 20.53 3.22
CA LYS A 140 -0.26 21.90 3.78
C LYS A 140 -0.83 22.07 5.18
N ASN A 141 -1.83 21.26 5.57
CA ASN A 141 -2.49 21.31 6.87
C ASN A 141 -1.87 20.33 7.89
N GLY A 142 -0.72 19.74 7.58
CA GLY A 142 -0.04 18.75 8.42
C GLY A 142 -0.35 17.31 8.01
N VAL A 143 -0.26 16.40 8.99
CA VAL A 143 -0.43 14.95 8.78
C VAL A 143 -1.88 14.54 9.02
N ARG A 144 -2.45 13.78 8.08
CA ARG A 144 -3.75 13.14 8.19
C ARG A 144 -3.58 11.62 8.12
N ARG A 145 -4.23 10.91 9.02
CA ARG A 145 -4.26 9.45 9.06
C ARG A 145 -5.68 8.96 8.90
N LEU A 146 -5.88 7.96 8.05
CA LEU A 146 -7.20 7.34 7.86
C LEU A 146 -7.05 5.84 7.65
N PRO A 147 -8.04 5.06 8.11
CA PRO A 147 -8.07 3.62 7.85
C PRO A 147 -8.04 3.33 6.35
N ILE A 148 -7.38 2.26 5.95
CA ILE A 148 -7.22 1.94 4.54
C ILE A 148 -8.56 1.75 3.81
N HIS A 149 -9.59 1.26 4.50
CA HIS A 149 -10.92 1.07 3.90
C HIS A 149 -11.65 2.40 3.61
N GLU A 150 -11.26 3.50 4.28
CA GLU A 150 -11.73 4.85 3.97
C GLU A 150 -10.88 5.52 2.89
N PHE A 151 -9.63 5.07 2.73
CA PHE A 151 -8.72 5.60 1.71
C PHE A 151 -9.16 5.27 0.28
N TYR A 152 -9.72 4.08 0.06
CA TYR A 152 -10.22 3.65 -1.26
C TYR A 152 -11.67 4.11 -1.46
N ILE A 153 -11.88 5.13 -2.31
CA ILE A 153 -13.22 5.63 -2.63
C ILE A 153 -13.94 4.70 -3.61
N LYS A 154 -13.22 4.27 -4.66
CA LYS A 154 -13.65 3.30 -5.67
C LYS A 154 -12.44 2.81 -6.45
N ALA A 155 -12.62 1.80 -7.30
CA ALA A 155 -11.55 1.29 -8.16
C ALA A 155 -10.85 2.44 -8.93
N GLY A 156 -9.54 2.55 -8.77
CA GLY A 156 -8.71 3.58 -9.38
C GLY A 156 -8.85 4.99 -8.79
N LYS A 157 -9.55 5.13 -7.65
CA LYS A 157 -9.69 6.43 -6.97
C LYS A 157 -9.53 6.28 -5.47
N VAL A 158 -8.63 7.10 -4.90
CA VAL A 158 -8.30 7.15 -3.47
C VAL A 158 -8.55 8.55 -2.89
N ASP A 159 -8.69 8.64 -1.57
CA ASP A 159 -8.92 9.89 -0.84
C ASP A 159 -7.60 10.63 -0.58
N ILE A 160 -7.09 11.27 -1.61
CA ILE A 160 -5.95 12.21 -1.55
C ILE A 160 -6.45 13.58 -1.98
N ARG A 161 -6.30 14.57 -1.13
CA ARG A 161 -6.75 15.94 -1.36
C ARG A 161 -5.70 16.73 -2.11
N ALA A 162 -5.87 16.85 -3.43
CA ALA A 162 -4.95 17.59 -4.28
C ALA A 162 -4.89 19.08 -3.90
N GLU A 163 -6.02 19.66 -3.49
CA GLU A 163 -6.16 21.04 -3.02
C GLU A 163 -5.38 21.34 -1.72
N ASP A 164 -5.05 20.30 -0.97
CA ASP A 164 -4.22 20.37 0.22
C ASP A 164 -2.76 19.98 -0.05
N GLY A 165 -2.43 19.63 -1.30
CA GLY A 165 -1.12 19.16 -1.71
C GLY A 165 -0.76 17.80 -1.12
N GLU A 166 -1.75 16.99 -0.70
CA GLU A 166 -1.48 15.74 0.02
C GLU A 166 -0.68 14.74 -0.82
N ILE A 167 0.31 14.14 -0.17
CA ILE A 167 1.06 12.98 -0.65
C ILE A 167 1.03 11.88 0.41
N GLN A 168 1.02 10.63 0.00
CA GLN A 168 1.12 9.51 0.93
C GLN A 168 2.58 9.37 1.41
N THR A 169 2.78 9.42 2.73
CA THR A 169 4.10 9.35 3.36
C THR A 169 4.40 7.99 3.97
N ALA A 170 3.39 7.31 4.50
CA ALA A 170 3.57 5.98 5.07
C ALA A 170 2.28 5.14 5.06
N ILE A 171 2.46 3.87 5.36
CA ILE A 171 1.41 2.94 5.80
C ILE A 171 1.79 2.47 7.19
N LEU A 172 0.84 2.49 8.11
CA LEU A 172 1.01 2.04 9.48
C LEU A 172 0.18 0.76 9.70
N ILE A 173 0.78 -0.23 10.36
CA ILE A 173 0.05 -1.41 10.82
C ILE A 173 -0.03 -1.33 12.34
N PRO A 174 -1.23 -1.15 12.92
CA PRO A 174 -1.40 -1.04 14.36
C PRO A 174 -0.93 -2.30 15.11
N LYS A 175 -0.34 -2.13 16.29
CA LYS A 175 0.11 -3.27 17.13
C LYS A 175 -0.99 -4.31 17.32
N GLU A 176 -2.20 -3.91 17.59
CA GLU A 176 -3.33 -4.81 17.78
C GLU A 176 -3.67 -5.65 16.56
N SER A 177 -3.21 -5.25 15.37
CA SER A 177 -3.44 -5.95 14.11
C SER A 177 -2.36 -6.97 13.77
N TYR A 178 -1.20 -6.94 14.44
CA TYR A 178 -0.14 -7.92 14.22
C TYR A 178 0.23 -8.71 15.48
N ASP A 179 -0.05 -8.20 16.70
CA ASP A 179 0.23 -8.92 17.94
C ASP A 179 -0.65 -10.17 18.08
N ARG A 180 -0.02 -11.33 18.24
CA ARG A 180 -0.67 -12.65 18.26
C ARG A 180 -1.55 -12.95 17.05
N CYS A 181 -1.29 -12.27 15.92
CA CYS A 181 -2.01 -12.45 14.70
C CYS A 181 -1.27 -13.36 13.74
N TYR A 182 -2.02 -14.21 13.08
CA TYR A 182 -1.56 -15.17 12.07
C TYR A 182 -2.41 -15.01 10.84
N GLY A 183 -1.84 -15.21 9.68
CA GLY A 183 -2.61 -15.05 8.47
C GLY A 183 -2.02 -15.79 7.30
N HIS A 184 -2.74 -15.68 6.19
CA HIS A 184 -2.30 -16.24 4.93
C HIS A 184 -2.86 -15.40 3.77
N TYR A 185 -2.10 -15.34 2.68
CA TYR A 185 -2.51 -14.72 1.44
C TYR A 185 -2.59 -15.78 0.35
N ILE A 186 -3.69 -15.78 -0.40
CA ILE A 186 -3.87 -16.63 -1.58
C ILE A 186 -4.15 -15.74 -2.79
N LYS A 187 -3.36 -15.93 -3.82
CA LYS A 187 -3.57 -15.34 -5.14
C LYS A 187 -4.11 -16.41 -6.09
N TYR A 188 -5.32 -16.21 -6.57
CA TYR A 188 -5.84 -16.94 -7.70
C TYR A 188 -5.61 -16.15 -8.98
N ALA A 189 -4.86 -16.70 -9.93
CA ALA A 189 -4.51 -16.08 -11.19
C ALA A 189 -4.48 -17.13 -12.29
N MET A 190 -4.52 -16.71 -13.56
CA MET A 190 -4.52 -17.60 -14.71
C MET A 190 -3.14 -18.24 -14.97
N ARG A 191 -2.07 -17.60 -14.47
CA ARG A 191 -0.68 -18.07 -14.61
C ARG A 191 0.00 -18.07 -13.24
N ASN A 192 1.03 -18.90 -13.10
CA ASN A 192 1.77 -19.02 -11.84
C ASN A 192 2.75 -17.86 -11.57
N ALA A 193 3.01 -17.00 -12.54
CA ALA A 193 3.90 -15.86 -12.40
C ALA A 193 3.51 -14.72 -13.34
N MET A 194 3.89 -13.49 -12.95
CA MET A 194 3.72 -12.27 -13.75
C MET A 194 2.28 -12.05 -14.23
N ASP A 195 1.31 -12.33 -13.39
CA ASP A 195 -0.09 -12.20 -13.70
C ASP A 195 -0.82 -11.30 -12.70
N ILE A 196 -1.93 -10.71 -13.13
CA ILE A 196 -2.83 -9.96 -12.28
C ILE A 196 -3.72 -10.96 -11.53
N ALA A 197 -3.95 -10.73 -10.24
CA ALA A 197 -4.88 -11.56 -9.49
C ALA A 197 -6.28 -11.47 -10.09
N THR A 198 -6.86 -12.62 -10.42
CA THR A 198 -8.29 -12.73 -10.68
C THR A 198 -9.04 -12.57 -9.36
N LEU A 199 -8.49 -13.15 -8.29
CA LEU A 199 -8.97 -13.00 -6.92
C LEU A 199 -7.76 -13.10 -5.97
N GLY A 200 -7.56 -12.07 -5.15
CA GLY A 200 -6.69 -12.12 -3.99
C GLY A 200 -7.52 -12.29 -2.72
N CYS A 201 -7.07 -13.12 -1.81
CA CYS A 201 -7.72 -13.26 -0.50
C CYS A 201 -6.66 -13.25 0.60
N SER A 202 -6.84 -12.39 1.58
CA SER A 202 -5.99 -12.37 2.77
C SER A 202 -6.83 -12.59 4.02
N VAL A 203 -6.31 -13.42 4.92
CA VAL A 203 -6.94 -13.73 6.21
C VAL A 203 -6.01 -13.33 7.32
N ASN A 204 -6.53 -12.64 8.34
CA ASN A 204 -5.84 -12.33 9.58
C ASN A 204 -6.65 -12.90 10.75
N VAL A 205 -6.03 -13.74 11.57
CA VAL A 205 -6.64 -14.38 12.73
C VAL A 205 -5.83 -14.03 13.97
N ARG A 206 -6.48 -13.43 14.97
CA ARG A 206 -5.90 -13.23 16.29
C ARG A 206 -6.32 -14.37 17.20
N LEU A 207 -5.33 -15.00 17.85
CA LEU A 207 -5.55 -16.10 18.78
C LEU A 207 -5.53 -15.60 20.23
N SER A 208 -6.25 -16.33 21.10
CA SER A 208 -6.12 -16.19 22.55
C SER A 208 -4.68 -16.51 23.02
N GLU A 209 -4.32 -16.11 24.23
CA GLU A 209 -2.99 -16.36 24.78
C GLU A 209 -2.64 -17.85 24.84
N ASP A 210 -3.63 -18.69 25.17
CA ASP A 210 -3.48 -20.16 25.21
C ASP A 210 -3.59 -20.80 23.80
N LYS A 211 -3.80 -20.00 22.75
CA LYS A 211 -3.95 -20.40 21.35
C LYS A 211 -5.08 -21.39 21.06
N LYS A 212 -6.06 -21.51 21.96
CA LYS A 212 -7.17 -22.47 21.79
C LYS A 212 -8.41 -21.87 21.14
N THR A 213 -8.53 -20.55 21.13
CA THR A 213 -9.68 -19.86 20.57
C THR A 213 -9.27 -18.75 19.62
N ILE A 214 -10.12 -18.50 18.63
CA ILE A 214 -10.00 -17.33 17.75
C ILE A 214 -10.72 -16.18 18.45
N GLU A 215 -9.97 -15.13 18.81
CA GLU A 215 -10.54 -13.90 19.37
C GLU A 215 -11.10 -12.99 18.26
N ARG A 216 -10.44 -12.98 17.11
CA ARG A 216 -10.82 -12.14 15.97
C ARG A 216 -10.36 -12.79 14.67
N ALA A 217 -11.20 -12.74 13.65
CA ALA A 217 -10.85 -13.10 12.29
C ALA A 217 -11.26 -11.98 11.33
N ARG A 218 -10.41 -11.69 10.36
CA ARG A 218 -10.66 -10.74 9.28
C ARG A 218 -10.32 -11.39 7.96
N ILE A 219 -11.19 -11.20 6.98
CA ILE A 219 -11.00 -11.72 5.62
C ILE A 219 -11.20 -10.55 4.68
N ALA A 220 -10.23 -10.31 3.80
CA ALA A 220 -10.32 -9.28 2.78
C ALA A 220 -10.07 -9.87 1.40
N TYR A 221 -10.87 -9.45 0.44
CA TYR A 221 -10.77 -9.87 -0.96
C TYR A 221 -10.26 -8.74 -1.84
N GLY A 222 -9.33 -9.06 -2.74
CA GLY A 222 -8.77 -8.16 -3.73
C GLY A 222 -9.34 -8.45 -5.12
N LEU A 223 -10.58 -8.06 -5.36
CA LEU A 223 -11.23 -7.95 -6.67
C LEU A 223 -12.29 -6.87 -6.62
N SER A 224 -13.10 -6.91 -5.61
CA SER A 224 -13.96 -5.85 -5.12
C SER A 224 -13.53 -5.65 -3.68
N LEU A 225 -13.07 -4.47 -3.33
CA LEU A 225 -12.63 -4.18 -1.95
C LEU A 225 -13.84 -4.24 -0.99
N ILE A 226 -14.32 -5.45 -0.77
CA ILE A 226 -15.32 -5.74 0.25
C ILE A 226 -14.54 -6.17 1.48
N HIS A 227 -14.47 -5.28 2.45
CA HIS A 227 -13.98 -5.57 3.77
C HIS A 227 -15.09 -6.30 4.53
N ILE A 228 -14.91 -7.58 4.77
CA ILE A 228 -15.77 -8.33 5.69
C ILE A 228 -15.01 -8.44 7.00
N SER A 229 -15.24 -7.49 7.91
CA SER A 229 -14.88 -7.64 9.30
C SER A 229 -16.13 -8.10 10.05
N GLU A 230 -16.18 -9.35 10.42
CA GLU A 230 -17.11 -9.77 11.47
C GLU A 230 -16.35 -10.02 12.75
N PRO A 231 -16.79 -9.47 13.89
CA PRO A 231 -16.36 -9.95 15.20
C PRO A 231 -17.04 -11.33 15.39
N THR A 232 -16.44 -12.39 14.87
CA THR A 232 -16.90 -13.72 15.19
C THR A 232 -16.46 -14.09 16.59
N ARG A 233 -17.32 -13.82 17.54
CA ARG A 233 -17.44 -14.62 18.75
C ARG A 233 -18.04 -15.94 18.30
N HIS A 234 -17.24 -17.00 18.26
CA HIS A 234 -17.59 -18.44 18.22
C HIS A 234 -16.65 -19.15 17.25
N SER A 235 -16.08 -20.19 17.67
CA SER A 235 -16.49 -21.49 18.11
C SER A 235 -15.26 -22.34 18.36
N LEU A 236 -15.40 -23.27 19.23
CA LEU A 236 -14.52 -24.40 19.47
C LEU A 236 -14.09 -25.04 18.14
N ILE A 237 -12.79 -25.04 17.88
CA ILE A 237 -12.19 -25.93 16.88
C ILE A 237 -12.06 -27.28 17.59
N SER A 238 -12.92 -28.22 17.26
CA SER A 238 -12.77 -29.64 17.62
C SER A 238 -11.77 -30.30 16.72
#